data_ffe71a715ae14ed1e8ea30c36cf49a26
#
_entry.id   ffe71a715ae14ed1e8ea30c36cf49a26
#
_cell.length_a   1.000
_cell.length_b   1.000
_cell.length_c   1.000
_cell.angle_alpha   90.00
_cell.angle_beta   90.00
_cell.angle_gamma   90.00
#
_symmetry.space_group_name_H-M   'P 1'
#
loop_
_entity.id
_entity.type
_entity.pdbx_description
1 polymer ?
#
loop_
_entity_poly.entity_id
_entity_poly.type
_entity_poly.pdbx_seq_one_letter_code
_entity_poly.pdbx_strand_id
1 'polypeptide(L)'
;MRFLLVLFLLIVSNAMFSLEEKATYSVIPLMEAITHKKVKCMVTGSYNPNKYLPVCDNSGMHYGKCMDVVIESLLDTFIVLKLDAGTSLVPDDSSLQTMYVTKSVELPLYAKRTIPYNIYAMCGQMHDQSPYYGAVYKVGKLADSIVLNAVRIIEQEYLQNIIGQHFLWSITDNASKEELIKYGGDSVSLNRTCKLLKSNNISNRLTQELDIQNTNSNVKPAYMTIKKLYFYAGILYSLLITGGLVILTISIYRKRIRV
;
A
#
# COMPACT_ATOMS: atom_id res chain seq x y z
N MET A 1 -5.44 -40.25 -53.22
CA MET A 1 -6.18 -40.41 -51.96
C MET A 1 -5.51 -39.74 -50.74
N ARG A 2 -4.21 -39.88 -50.51
CA ARG A 2 -3.54 -39.24 -49.35
C ARG A 2 -3.57 -37.69 -49.36
N PHE A 3 -3.48 -37.04 -50.53
CA PHE A 3 -3.49 -35.59 -50.65
C PHE A 3 -4.88 -34.99 -50.33
N LEU A 4 -5.95 -35.65 -50.69
CA LEU A 4 -7.33 -35.20 -50.36
C LEU A 4 -7.61 -35.28 -48.84
N LEU A 5 -7.04 -36.26 -48.15
CA LEU A 5 -7.21 -36.43 -46.70
C LEU A 5 -6.50 -35.31 -45.92
N VAL A 6 -5.29 -34.90 -46.34
CA VAL A 6 -4.53 -33.83 -45.74
C VAL A 6 -5.23 -32.47 -45.97
N LEU A 7 -5.79 -32.24 -47.16
CA LEU A 7 -6.52 -31.02 -47.47
C LEU A 7 -7.82 -30.93 -46.65
N PHE A 8 -8.53 -32.05 -46.47
CA PHE A 8 -9.73 -32.12 -45.63
C PHE A 8 -9.41 -31.86 -44.15
N LEU A 9 -8.31 -32.39 -43.60
CA LEU A 9 -7.85 -32.16 -42.25
C LEU A 9 -7.46 -30.68 -42.01
N LEU A 10 -6.82 -30.05 -43.00
CA LEU A 10 -6.49 -28.63 -42.94
C LEU A 10 -7.73 -27.72 -42.99
N ILE A 11 -8.74 -28.09 -43.77
CA ILE A 11 -10.00 -27.34 -43.84
C ILE A 11 -10.78 -27.50 -42.52
N VAL A 12 -10.84 -28.69 -41.93
CA VAL A 12 -11.53 -28.95 -40.66
C VAL A 12 -10.80 -28.25 -39.50
N SER A 13 -9.45 -28.26 -39.50
CA SER A 13 -8.70 -27.54 -38.46
C SER A 13 -8.89 -26.03 -38.53
N ASN A 14 -8.93 -25.43 -39.74
CA ASN A 14 -9.21 -24.02 -39.90
C ASN A 14 -10.67 -23.67 -39.57
N ALA A 15 -11.63 -24.54 -39.86
CA ALA A 15 -13.03 -24.37 -39.47
C ALA A 15 -13.22 -24.46 -37.95
N MET A 16 -12.49 -25.32 -37.25
CA MET A 16 -12.52 -25.37 -35.79
C MET A 16 -11.86 -24.18 -35.11
N PHE A 17 -10.81 -23.58 -35.70
CA PHE A 17 -10.21 -22.34 -35.20
C PHE A 17 -11.08 -21.10 -35.43
N SER A 18 -12.00 -21.14 -36.39
CA SER A 18 -12.93 -20.04 -36.69
C SER A 18 -14.18 -20.01 -35.79
N LEU A 19 -14.39 -20.99 -34.94
CA LEU A 19 -15.55 -21.13 -34.05
C LEU A 19 -15.26 -20.74 -32.58
N GLU A 20 -14.16 -20.06 -32.29
CA GLU A 20 -14.12 -19.22 -31.08
C GLU A 20 -15.01 -18.00 -31.29
N GLU A 21 -16.32 -18.23 -31.31
CA GLU A 21 -17.32 -17.20 -31.11
C GLU A 21 -16.99 -16.56 -29.77
N LYS A 22 -16.38 -15.37 -29.78
CA LYS A 22 -16.19 -14.56 -28.58
C LYS A 22 -17.57 -14.38 -27.99
N ALA A 23 -17.89 -15.17 -26.98
CA ALA A 23 -19.13 -15.00 -26.22
C ALA A 23 -19.15 -13.55 -25.72
N THR A 24 -19.90 -12.70 -26.40
CA THR A 24 -20.10 -11.31 -26.04
C THR A 24 -21.00 -11.27 -24.82
N TYR A 25 -20.40 -11.29 -23.63
CA TYR A 25 -21.12 -11.06 -22.39
C TYR A 25 -21.16 -9.56 -22.10
N SER A 26 -22.28 -9.09 -21.56
CA SER A 26 -22.39 -7.70 -21.11
C SER A 26 -21.66 -7.50 -19.79
N VAL A 27 -20.76 -6.54 -19.74
CA VAL A 27 -20.15 -6.07 -18.49
C VAL A 27 -20.98 -4.90 -17.98
N ILE A 28 -21.51 -5.01 -16.77
CA ILE A 28 -22.41 -4.01 -16.17
C ILE A 28 -21.77 -3.53 -14.85
N PRO A 29 -21.70 -2.23 -14.57
CA PRO A 29 -21.29 -1.73 -13.25
C PRO A 29 -22.19 -2.32 -12.15
N LEU A 30 -21.57 -2.78 -11.03
CA LEU A 30 -22.34 -3.42 -9.94
C LEU A 30 -23.42 -2.49 -9.39
N MET A 31 -23.12 -1.21 -9.21
CA MET A 31 -24.09 -0.23 -8.71
C MET A 31 -25.29 -0.07 -9.66
N GLU A 32 -25.05 -0.09 -10.96
CA GLU A 32 -26.11 -0.06 -11.97
C GLU A 32 -27.00 -1.30 -11.88
N ALA A 33 -26.38 -2.47 -11.74
CA ALA A 33 -27.13 -3.73 -11.61
C ALA A 33 -28.00 -3.77 -10.34
N ILE A 34 -27.49 -3.20 -9.23
CA ILE A 34 -28.25 -3.04 -7.98
C ILE A 34 -29.44 -2.08 -8.18
N THR A 35 -29.17 -0.90 -8.76
CA THR A 35 -30.18 0.14 -8.99
C THR A 35 -31.32 -0.34 -9.87
N HIS A 36 -30.99 -1.09 -10.91
CA HIS A 36 -31.99 -1.68 -11.83
C HIS A 36 -32.56 -3.01 -11.35
N LYS A 37 -32.31 -3.39 -10.09
CA LYS A 37 -32.83 -4.63 -9.49
C LYS A 37 -32.52 -5.90 -10.31
N LYS A 38 -31.38 -5.91 -11.00
CA LYS A 38 -30.87 -7.08 -11.73
C LYS A 38 -30.22 -8.09 -10.79
N VAL A 39 -29.77 -7.61 -9.64
CA VAL A 39 -29.11 -8.42 -8.61
C VAL A 39 -29.51 -7.94 -7.20
N LYS A 40 -29.41 -8.87 -6.21
CA LYS A 40 -29.30 -8.48 -4.80
C LYS A 40 -27.84 -8.56 -4.41
N CYS A 41 -27.37 -7.61 -3.62
CA CYS A 41 -26.00 -7.53 -3.19
C CYS A 41 -25.95 -7.28 -1.68
N MET A 42 -25.18 -8.11 -0.97
CA MET A 42 -24.87 -7.95 0.44
C MET A 42 -23.35 -7.82 0.58
N VAL A 43 -22.90 -6.81 1.31
CA VAL A 43 -21.49 -6.59 1.60
C VAL A 43 -21.29 -6.69 3.10
N THR A 44 -20.27 -7.44 3.51
CA THR A 44 -19.95 -7.59 4.94
C THR A 44 -18.43 -7.54 5.18
N GLY A 45 -18.02 -7.20 6.40
CA GLY A 45 -16.65 -7.40 6.84
C GLY A 45 -16.29 -8.88 6.80
N SER A 46 -15.12 -9.19 6.23
CA SER A 46 -14.63 -10.57 6.10
C SER A 46 -14.10 -11.12 7.41
N TYR A 47 -14.12 -12.44 7.51
CA TYR A 47 -13.43 -13.14 8.60
C TYR A 47 -11.91 -12.94 8.49
N ASN A 48 -11.29 -12.50 9.60
CA ASN A 48 -9.84 -12.38 9.68
C ASN A 48 -9.22 -13.70 10.18
N PRO A 49 -8.57 -14.49 9.30
CA PRO A 49 -7.92 -15.73 9.72
C PRO A 49 -6.66 -15.49 10.58
N ASN A 50 -6.10 -14.27 10.54
CA ASN A 50 -4.85 -13.90 11.18
C ASN A 50 -5.05 -13.02 12.43
N LYS A 51 -6.01 -13.37 13.29
CA LYS A 51 -6.34 -12.64 14.53
C LYS A 51 -5.15 -12.46 15.52
N TYR A 52 -4.00 -13.02 15.21
CA TYR A 52 -2.76 -12.87 15.99
C TYR A 52 -1.78 -11.84 15.39
N LEU A 53 -2.08 -11.23 14.24
CA LEU A 53 -1.25 -10.16 13.72
C LEU A 53 -1.53 -8.87 14.51
N PRO A 54 -0.47 -8.17 14.96
CA PRO A 54 -0.62 -6.99 15.83
C PRO A 54 -1.33 -5.79 15.16
N VAL A 55 -1.57 -5.86 13.87
CA VAL A 55 -2.28 -4.82 13.08
C VAL A 55 -3.78 -5.09 13.00
N CYS A 56 -4.23 -6.26 13.46
CA CYS A 56 -5.62 -6.63 13.53
C CYS A 56 -6.00 -6.61 15.00
N ASP A 57 -6.64 -5.55 15.45
CA ASP A 57 -7.44 -5.67 16.65
C ASP A 57 -8.44 -6.81 16.41
N ASN A 58 -9.01 -7.38 17.45
CA ASN A 58 -9.95 -8.50 17.36
C ASN A 58 -11.22 -8.16 16.54
N SER A 59 -11.33 -6.95 15.99
CA SER A 59 -12.51 -6.41 15.31
C SER A 59 -12.48 -6.57 13.80
N GLY A 60 -11.32 -6.61 13.12
CA GLY A 60 -11.30 -6.73 11.67
C GLY A 60 -9.97 -6.40 11.01
N MET A 61 -10.00 -6.22 9.71
CA MET A 61 -8.84 -5.87 8.89
C MET A 61 -9.03 -4.48 8.27
N HIS A 62 -8.01 -3.62 8.42
CA HIS A 62 -8.03 -2.27 7.82
C HIS A 62 -7.76 -2.28 6.32
N TYR A 63 -7.15 -3.34 5.78
CA TYR A 63 -6.74 -3.43 4.37
C TYR A 63 -6.66 -4.88 3.88
N GLY A 64 -6.47 -5.04 2.58
CA GLY A 64 -6.35 -6.33 1.92
C GLY A 64 -7.71 -6.89 1.50
N LYS A 65 -7.85 -8.21 1.49
CA LYS A 65 -9.13 -8.88 1.22
C LYS A 65 -9.99 -8.89 2.48
N CYS A 66 -10.46 -7.72 2.88
CA CYS A 66 -11.15 -7.50 4.14
C CYS A 66 -12.68 -7.38 4.03
N MET A 67 -13.23 -7.49 2.82
CA MET A 67 -14.67 -7.39 2.57
C MET A 67 -15.17 -8.56 1.76
N ASP A 68 -16.31 -9.11 2.16
CA ASP A 68 -17.06 -10.14 1.43
C ASP A 68 -18.25 -9.51 0.72
N VAL A 69 -18.47 -9.90 -0.54
CA VAL A 69 -19.60 -9.47 -1.35
C VAL A 69 -20.34 -10.69 -1.82
N VAL A 70 -21.60 -10.83 -1.40
CA VAL A 70 -22.47 -11.92 -1.83
C VAL A 70 -23.50 -11.36 -2.82
N ILE A 71 -23.53 -11.90 -4.03
CA ILE A 71 -24.39 -11.40 -5.10
C ILE A 71 -25.33 -12.52 -5.57
N GLU A 72 -26.64 -12.25 -5.52
CA GLU A 72 -27.69 -13.10 -6.07
C GLU A 72 -28.16 -12.53 -7.41
N SER A 73 -28.08 -13.33 -8.47
CA SER A 73 -28.62 -12.96 -9.78
C SER A 73 -30.12 -13.11 -9.81
N LEU A 74 -30.82 -12.05 -10.21
CA LEU A 74 -32.28 -12.08 -10.50
C LEU A 74 -32.60 -12.33 -11.98
N LEU A 75 -31.53 -12.39 -12.82
CA LEU A 75 -31.61 -12.59 -14.26
C LEU A 75 -31.62 -14.08 -14.64
N ASP A 76 -32.14 -14.37 -15.83
CA ASP A 76 -32.12 -15.70 -16.45
C ASP A 76 -30.90 -15.90 -17.38
N THR A 77 -30.00 -14.92 -17.42
CA THR A 77 -28.83 -14.92 -18.30
C THR A 77 -27.53 -14.72 -17.49
N PHE A 78 -26.44 -15.18 -18.07
CA PHE A 78 -25.09 -14.88 -17.56
C PHE A 78 -24.75 -13.40 -17.77
N ILE A 79 -24.16 -12.76 -16.76
CA ILE A 79 -23.62 -11.40 -16.83
C ILE A 79 -22.26 -11.34 -16.14
N VAL A 80 -21.47 -10.33 -16.45
CA VAL A 80 -20.28 -9.96 -15.68
C VAL A 80 -20.52 -8.61 -15.03
N LEU A 81 -20.41 -8.55 -13.72
CA LEU A 81 -20.52 -7.31 -12.99
C LEU A 81 -19.11 -6.71 -12.81
N LYS A 82 -18.99 -5.40 -12.90
CA LYS A 82 -17.75 -4.69 -12.64
C LYS A 82 -17.87 -3.90 -11.35
N LEU A 83 -16.94 -4.12 -10.44
CA LEU A 83 -16.76 -3.34 -9.23
C LEU A 83 -15.45 -2.56 -9.37
N ASP A 84 -15.55 -1.25 -9.54
CA ASP A 84 -14.40 -0.39 -9.80
C ASP A 84 -13.67 -0.02 -8.50
N ALA A 85 -12.35 0.09 -8.59
CA ALA A 85 -11.53 0.70 -7.54
C ALA A 85 -11.99 2.14 -7.29
N GLY A 86 -12.03 2.52 -6.01
CA GLY A 86 -12.60 3.79 -5.55
C GLY A 86 -14.10 3.74 -5.24
N THR A 87 -14.79 2.62 -5.49
CA THR A 87 -16.17 2.45 -5.01
C THR A 87 -16.17 2.46 -3.48
N SER A 88 -17.00 3.32 -2.88
CA SER A 88 -17.18 3.36 -1.43
C SER A 88 -18.09 2.21 -0.97
N LEU A 89 -17.74 1.65 0.19
CA LEU A 89 -18.60 0.73 0.92
C LEU A 89 -18.98 1.43 2.22
N VAL A 90 -20.23 1.79 2.35
CA VAL A 90 -20.74 2.61 3.46
C VAL A 90 -21.33 1.69 4.52
N PRO A 91 -20.86 1.75 5.77
CA PRO A 91 -21.37 0.91 6.84
C PRO A 91 -22.80 1.30 7.23
N ASP A 92 -23.58 0.33 7.68
CA ASP A 92 -24.88 0.60 8.33
C ASP A 92 -24.69 1.13 9.76
N ASP A 93 -23.63 0.73 10.43
CA ASP A 93 -23.21 1.23 11.74
C ASP A 93 -22.26 2.43 11.58
N SER A 94 -22.70 3.61 12.00
CA SER A 94 -21.94 4.85 11.86
C SER A 94 -20.65 4.93 12.70
N SER A 95 -20.40 3.98 13.60
CA SER A 95 -19.14 3.87 14.36
C SER A 95 -18.02 3.23 13.53
N LEU A 96 -18.38 2.59 12.41
CA LEU A 96 -17.45 1.92 11.52
C LEU A 96 -16.98 2.85 10.40
N GLN A 97 -15.78 2.60 9.92
CA GLN A 97 -15.17 3.32 8.81
C GLN A 97 -15.87 3.03 7.48
N THR A 98 -15.99 4.04 6.63
CA THR A 98 -16.22 3.81 5.20
C THR A 98 -15.03 3.07 4.62
N MET A 99 -15.28 2.00 3.86
CA MET A 99 -14.24 1.28 3.14
C MET A 99 -14.21 1.73 1.68
N TYR A 100 -13.05 1.75 1.08
CA TYR A 100 -12.90 1.97 -0.37
C TYR A 100 -12.37 0.70 -1.03
N VAL A 101 -13.03 0.27 -2.10
CA VAL A 101 -12.51 -0.81 -2.96
C VAL A 101 -11.20 -0.35 -3.57
N THR A 102 -10.11 -1.12 -3.38
CA THR A 102 -8.76 -0.70 -3.80
C THR A 102 -8.21 -1.50 -4.97
N LYS A 103 -9.00 -2.42 -5.51
CA LYS A 103 -8.68 -3.16 -6.73
C LYS A 103 -9.96 -3.43 -7.50
N SER A 104 -9.99 -3.00 -8.75
CA SER A 104 -11.08 -3.28 -9.66
C SER A 104 -11.20 -4.80 -9.90
N VAL A 105 -12.43 -5.30 -9.96
CA VAL A 105 -12.69 -6.72 -10.14
C VAL A 105 -13.90 -6.93 -11.02
N GLU A 106 -13.80 -7.94 -11.90
CA GLU A 106 -14.93 -8.49 -12.64
C GLU A 106 -15.49 -9.68 -11.86
N LEU A 107 -16.81 -9.72 -11.73
CA LEU A 107 -17.57 -10.65 -10.92
C LEU A 107 -18.51 -11.42 -11.83
N PRO A 108 -18.09 -12.59 -12.40
CA PRO A 108 -18.94 -13.40 -13.27
C PRO A 108 -20.15 -13.95 -12.48
N LEU A 109 -21.35 -13.71 -12.97
CA LEU A 109 -22.58 -14.08 -12.29
C LEU A 109 -23.49 -14.90 -13.21
N TYR A 110 -23.71 -16.17 -12.85
CA TYR A 110 -24.58 -17.07 -13.57
C TYR A 110 -26.05 -16.81 -13.24
N ALA A 111 -26.92 -17.14 -14.21
CA ALA A 111 -28.37 -17.02 -14.08
C ALA A 111 -28.88 -17.65 -12.77
N LYS A 112 -29.69 -16.92 -12.02
CA LYS A 112 -30.30 -17.35 -10.75
C LYS A 112 -29.35 -17.95 -9.72
N ARG A 113 -28.08 -17.62 -9.77
CA ARG A 113 -27.09 -18.10 -8.79
C ARG A 113 -26.74 -17.01 -7.78
N THR A 114 -26.37 -17.46 -6.59
CA THR A 114 -25.75 -16.65 -5.54
C THR A 114 -24.30 -17.01 -5.45
N ILE A 115 -23.40 -16.02 -5.59
CA ILE A 115 -21.96 -16.23 -5.60
C ILE A 115 -21.31 -15.29 -4.59
N PRO A 116 -20.47 -15.82 -3.68
CA PRO A 116 -19.65 -15.02 -2.79
C PRO A 116 -18.34 -14.63 -3.47
N TYR A 117 -17.89 -13.40 -3.21
CA TYR A 117 -16.60 -12.87 -3.62
C TYR A 117 -15.90 -12.23 -2.43
N ASN A 118 -14.59 -12.34 -2.38
CA ASN A 118 -13.77 -11.65 -1.40
C ASN A 118 -12.94 -10.58 -2.10
N ILE A 119 -13.11 -9.32 -1.73
CA ILE A 119 -12.58 -8.16 -2.45
C ILE A 119 -11.55 -7.39 -1.63
N TYR A 120 -10.66 -6.69 -2.33
CA TYR A 120 -9.69 -5.80 -1.73
C TYR A 120 -10.34 -4.46 -1.40
N ALA A 121 -10.19 -4.04 -0.14
CA ALA A 121 -10.63 -2.74 0.33
C ALA A 121 -9.66 -2.18 1.37
N MET A 122 -9.79 -0.90 1.66
CA MET A 122 -9.05 -0.19 2.70
C MET A 122 -9.94 0.77 3.46
N CYS A 123 -9.61 0.98 4.72
CA CYS A 123 -10.27 1.93 5.60
C CYS A 123 -10.07 3.37 5.11
N GLY A 124 -11.17 4.10 5.03
CA GLY A 124 -11.16 5.50 4.58
C GLY A 124 -10.90 6.52 5.67
N GLN A 125 -11.16 6.18 6.93
CA GLN A 125 -10.92 7.04 8.11
C GLN A 125 -10.06 6.29 9.12
N MET A 126 -9.08 6.98 9.73
CA MET A 126 -8.17 6.36 10.66
C MET A 126 -8.77 6.16 12.06
N HIS A 127 -9.67 7.07 12.47
CA HIS A 127 -10.12 7.18 13.85
C HIS A 127 -11.41 6.42 14.15
N ASP A 128 -12.12 5.94 13.12
CA ASP A 128 -13.29 5.11 13.28
C ASP A 128 -12.90 3.63 13.39
N GLN A 129 -13.83 2.79 13.84
CA GLN A 129 -13.56 1.36 14.02
C GLN A 129 -13.43 0.65 12.66
N SER A 130 -12.51 -0.30 12.58
CA SER A 130 -12.37 -1.18 11.41
C SER A 130 -13.59 -2.11 11.28
N PRO A 131 -13.88 -2.62 10.06
CA PRO A 131 -14.96 -3.58 9.87
C PRO A 131 -14.67 -4.87 10.65
N TYR A 132 -15.61 -5.30 11.46
CA TYR A 132 -15.58 -6.62 12.09
C TYR A 132 -16.29 -7.66 11.22
N TYR A 133 -16.07 -8.94 11.50
CA TYR A 133 -16.71 -10.02 10.77
C TYR A 133 -18.25 -9.92 10.82
N GLY A 134 -18.87 -9.88 9.66
CA GLY A 134 -20.31 -9.77 9.50
C GLY A 134 -20.87 -8.34 9.62
N ALA A 135 -20.04 -7.33 9.87
CA ALA A 135 -20.49 -5.93 9.82
C ALA A 135 -21.06 -5.60 8.44
N VAL A 136 -22.26 -5.06 8.39
CA VAL A 136 -23.01 -4.84 7.14
C VAL A 136 -22.65 -3.51 6.51
N TYR A 137 -22.45 -3.55 5.20
CA TYR A 137 -22.12 -2.39 4.36
C TYR A 137 -23.02 -2.32 3.12
N LYS A 138 -23.18 -1.12 2.59
CA LYS A 138 -23.86 -0.87 1.30
C LYS A 138 -22.86 -0.43 0.26
N VAL A 139 -23.01 -0.90 -0.97
CA VAL A 139 -22.27 -0.39 -2.12
C VAL A 139 -22.71 1.06 -2.34
N GLY A 140 -21.74 1.98 -2.24
CA GLY A 140 -21.93 3.40 -2.45
C GLY A 140 -21.44 3.85 -3.83
N LYS A 141 -21.29 5.16 -4.00
CA LYS A 141 -20.76 5.78 -5.21
C LYS A 141 -19.22 5.76 -5.23
N LEU A 142 -18.64 6.13 -6.35
CA LEU A 142 -17.20 6.42 -6.42
C LEU A 142 -16.81 7.52 -5.46
N ALA A 143 -15.64 7.38 -4.87
CA ALA A 143 -15.03 8.39 -4.01
C ALA A 143 -14.83 9.72 -4.76
N ASP A 144 -14.58 10.78 -4.01
CA ASP A 144 -14.16 12.05 -4.59
C ASP A 144 -12.84 11.92 -5.38
N SER A 145 -12.49 12.94 -6.14
CA SER A 145 -11.35 12.89 -7.04
C SER A 145 -10.01 12.66 -6.34
N ILE A 146 -9.86 13.13 -5.10
CA ILE A 146 -8.61 13.02 -4.33
C ILE A 146 -8.41 11.58 -3.88
N VAL A 147 -9.42 11.00 -3.23
CA VAL A 147 -9.43 9.61 -2.77
C VAL A 147 -9.38 8.64 -3.96
N LEU A 148 -10.13 8.94 -5.02
CA LEU A 148 -10.12 8.12 -6.24
C LEU A 148 -8.72 8.06 -6.88
N ASN A 149 -8.00 9.20 -6.93
CA ASN A 149 -6.62 9.21 -7.41
C ASN A 149 -5.69 8.38 -6.51
N ALA A 150 -5.84 8.50 -5.19
CA ALA A 150 -5.06 7.70 -4.23
C ALA A 150 -5.29 6.20 -4.44
N VAL A 151 -6.54 5.79 -4.57
CA VAL A 151 -6.91 4.38 -4.78
C VAL A 151 -6.36 3.85 -6.12
N ARG A 152 -6.38 4.66 -7.19
CA ARG A 152 -5.77 4.28 -8.47
C ARG A 152 -4.26 4.05 -8.37
N ILE A 153 -3.57 4.90 -7.62
CA ILE A 153 -2.13 4.70 -7.34
C ILE A 153 -1.91 3.39 -6.56
N ILE A 154 -2.73 3.13 -5.54
CA ILE A 154 -2.68 1.87 -4.77
C ILE A 154 -2.89 0.65 -5.67
N GLU A 155 -3.83 0.71 -6.60
CA GLU A 155 -4.11 -0.37 -7.55
C GLU A 155 -2.93 -0.57 -8.53
N GLN A 156 -2.43 0.50 -9.13
CA GLN A 156 -1.35 0.48 -10.12
C GLN A 156 -0.02 0.00 -9.54
N GLU A 157 0.29 0.42 -8.31
CA GLU A 157 1.53 0.05 -7.60
C GLU A 157 1.39 -1.26 -6.79
N TYR A 158 0.26 -1.97 -6.90
CA TYR A 158 -0.02 -3.22 -6.17
C TYR A 158 0.13 -3.11 -4.65
N LEU A 159 -0.25 -1.98 -4.07
CA LEU A 159 -0.06 -1.66 -2.66
C LEU A 159 -1.24 -2.11 -1.79
N GLN A 160 -1.70 -3.36 -1.95
CA GLN A 160 -2.81 -3.94 -1.15
C GLN A 160 -2.33 -4.36 0.26
N ASN A 161 -1.56 -3.50 0.93
CA ASN A 161 -0.88 -3.76 2.19
C ASN A 161 -0.83 -2.50 3.07
N ILE A 162 -0.08 -2.56 4.17
CA ILE A 162 0.05 -1.47 5.13
C ILE A 162 0.55 -0.15 4.51
N ILE A 163 1.39 -0.22 3.47
CA ILE A 163 1.89 0.99 2.79
C ILE A 163 0.76 1.71 2.06
N GLY A 164 -0.09 0.96 1.35
CA GLY A 164 -1.28 1.52 0.70
C GLY A 164 -2.27 2.08 1.71
N GLN A 165 -2.48 1.41 2.85
CA GLN A 165 -3.34 1.92 3.91
C GLN A 165 -2.80 3.21 4.51
N HIS A 166 -1.49 3.28 4.82
CA HIS A 166 -0.85 4.49 5.32
C HIS A 166 -0.89 5.63 4.29
N PHE A 167 -0.72 5.29 3.00
CA PHE A 167 -0.83 6.27 1.92
C PHE A 167 -2.25 6.85 1.85
N LEU A 168 -3.28 6.02 1.95
CA LEU A 168 -4.66 6.47 1.96
C LEU A 168 -4.96 7.37 3.17
N TRP A 169 -4.62 6.95 4.40
CA TRP A 169 -4.82 7.74 5.61
C TRP A 169 -4.00 9.05 5.64
N SER A 170 -2.82 9.05 5.02
CA SER A 170 -2.07 10.30 4.84
C SER A 170 -2.82 11.33 4.01
N ILE A 171 -3.74 10.88 3.15
CA ILE A 171 -4.55 11.73 2.27
C ILE A 171 -5.90 12.07 2.90
N THR A 172 -6.60 11.06 3.45
CA THR A 172 -7.95 11.24 4.01
C THR A 172 -7.94 11.95 5.36
N ASP A 173 -6.97 11.63 6.22
CA ASP A 173 -6.90 12.12 7.60
C ASP A 173 -5.71 13.06 7.84
N ASN A 174 -4.89 13.30 6.82
CA ASN A 174 -3.62 14.04 6.97
C ASN A 174 -2.74 13.47 8.10
N ALA A 175 -2.68 12.14 8.17
CA ALA A 175 -2.09 11.40 9.28
C ALA A 175 -0.62 11.76 9.51
N SER A 176 -0.26 11.93 10.78
CA SER A 176 1.11 12.14 11.24
C SER A 176 1.90 10.84 11.26
N LYS A 177 3.22 10.96 11.35
CA LYS A 177 4.11 9.82 11.55
C LYS A 177 3.75 9.03 12.82
N GLU A 178 3.47 9.71 13.92
CA GLU A 178 3.15 9.10 15.21
C GLU A 178 1.84 8.33 15.16
N GLU A 179 0.84 8.87 14.49
CA GLU A 179 -0.45 8.19 14.29
C GLU A 179 -0.26 6.92 13.46
N LEU A 180 0.45 6.99 12.34
CA LEU A 180 0.72 5.81 11.51
C LEU A 180 1.52 4.72 12.24
N ILE A 181 2.45 5.09 13.14
CA ILE A 181 3.17 4.13 13.98
C ILE A 181 2.22 3.35 14.90
N LYS A 182 1.21 4.01 15.47
CA LYS A 182 0.20 3.33 16.32
C LYS A 182 -0.58 2.25 15.56
N TYR A 183 -0.71 2.40 14.26
CA TYR A 183 -1.36 1.44 13.36
C TYR A 183 -0.38 0.57 12.58
N GLY A 184 0.76 0.22 13.19
CA GLY A 184 1.71 -0.75 12.68
C GLY A 184 2.75 -0.19 11.70
N GLY A 185 2.87 1.12 11.58
CA GLY A 185 3.90 1.77 10.77
C GLY A 185 5.30 1.57 11.37
N ASP A 186 6.20 1.09 10.54
CA ASP A 186 7.65 1.04 10.82
C ASP A 186 8.41 2.03 9.93
N SER A 187 9.70 2.17 10.17
CA SER A 187 10.55 3.09 9.40
C SER A 187 10.55 2.79 7.89
N VAL A 188 10.41 1.52 7.51
CA VAL A 188 10.43 1.10 6.10
C VAL A 188 9.13 1.49 5.43
N SER A 189 7.98 1.13 6.02
CA SER A 189 6.65 1.44 5.49
C SER A 189 6.42 2.95 5.41
N LEU A 190 6.80 3.71 6.45
CA LEU A 190 6.66 5.16 6.48
C LEU A 190 7.51 5.87 5.43
N ASN A 191 8.78 5.44 5.26
CA ASN A 191 9.64 5.99 4.22
C ASN A 191 9.11 5.70 2.81
N ARG A 192 8.57 4.50 2.57
CA ARG A 192 7.94 4.15 1.28
C ARG A 192 6.68 4.97 1.05
N THR A 193 5.83 5.13 2.06
CA THR A 193 4.64 5.98 2.00
C THR A 193 5.02 7.44 1.67
N CYS A 194 6.01 8.00 2.36
CA CYS A 194 6.49 9.34 2.10
C CYS A 194 7.05 9.51 0.68
N LYS A 195 7.84 8.52 0.20
CA LYS A 195 8.33 8.53 -1.18
C LYS A 195 7.19 8.51 -2.19
N LEU A 196 6.16 7.71 -1.95
CA LEU A 196 4.98 7.61 -2.79
C LEU A 196 4.20 8.94 -2.83
N LEU A 197 3.99 9.59 -1.69
CA LEU A 197 3.37 10.90 -1.61
C LEU A 197 4.15 11.95 -2.43
N LYS A 198 5.47 12.02 -2.24
CA LYS A 198 6.34 12.96 -2.96
C LYS A 198 6.38 12.72 -4.47
N SER A 199 6.45 11.47 -4.91
CA SER A 199 6.46 11.12 -6.34
C SER A 199 5.14 11.49 -7.05
N ASN A 200 4.06 11.63 -6.28
CA ASN A 200 2.75 12.07 -6.76
C ASN A 200 2.44 13.55 -6.44
N ASN A 201 3.45 14.33 -6.03
CA ASN A 201 3.34 15.74 -5.67
C ASN A 201 2.29 16.03 -4.57
N ILE A 202 2.13 15.08 -3.64
CA ILE A 202 1.24 15.22 -2.49
C ILE A 202 2.05 15.68 -1.29
N SER A 203 1.81 16.91 -0.85
CA SER A 203 2.37 17.45 0.38
C SER A 203 1.35 17.29 1.52
N ASN A 204 1.78 16.69 2.61
CA ASN A 204 0.96 16.46 3.79
C ASN A 204 1.83 16.45 5.06
N ARG A 205 1.21 16.21 6.21
CA ARG A 205 1.88 16.22 7.52
C ARG A 205 3.04 15.21 7.58
N LEU A 206 2.86 13.98 7.09
CA LEU A 206 3.91 12.97 7.08
C LEU A 206 5.15 13.41 6.29
N THR A 207 4.96 13.98 5.09
CA THR A 207 6.07 14.45 4.26
C THR A 207 6.85 15.57 4.93
N GLN A 208 6.16 16.50 5.59
CA GLN A 208 6.76 17.62 6.30
C GLN A 208 7.56 17.16 7.52
N GLU A 209 6.99 16.27 8.36
CA GLU A 209 7.65 15.74 9.55
C GLU A 209 8.94 14.97 9.21
N LEU A 210 8.91 14.14 8.16
CA LEU A 210 10.11 13.39 7.73
C LEU A 210 11.17 14.28 7.09
N ASP A 211 10.80 15.36 6.41
CA ASP A 211 11.76 16.33 5.87
C ASP A 211 12.47 17.11 6.99
N ILE A 212 11.75 17.53 8.02
CA ILE A 212 12.33 18.18 9.20
C ILE A 212 13.31 17.23 9.91
N GLN A 213 12.98 15.96 10.06
CA GLN A 213 13.88 14.99 10.69
C GLN A 213 15.14 14.75 9.86
N ASN A 214 15.04 14.68 8.54
CA ASN A 214 16.18 14.49 7.66
C ASN A 214 17.11 15.73 7.65
N THR A 215 16.57 16.94 7.69
CA THR A 215 17.36 18.16 7.79
C THR A 215 18.09 18.24 9.13
N ASN A 216 17.41 17.91 10.24
CA ASN A 216 18.01 17.90 11.57
C ASN A 216 19.07 16.79 11.74
N SER A 217 18.90 15.64 11.12
CA SER A 217 19.89 14.55 11.14
C SER A 217 21.13 14.86 10.29
N ASN A 218 20.99 15.66 9.25
CA ASN A 218 22.11 16.10 8.41
C ASN A 218 22.90 17.27 9.01
N VAL A 219 22.35 18.00 9.97
CA VAL A 219 23.10 18.92 10.83
C VAL A 219 23.89 18.07 11.83
N LYS A 220 25.06 17.53 11.42
CA LYS A 220 26.02 17.00 12.40
C LYS A 220 26.23 18.09 13.44
N PRO A 221 25.98 17.85 14.72
CA PRO A 221 26.13 18.89 15.72
C PRO A 221 27.57 19.42 15.61
N ALA A 222 27.71 20.74 15.46
CA ALA A 222 29.01 21.41 15.35
C ALA A 222 29.94 20.98 16.47
N TYR A 223 29.41 20.61 17.60
CA TYR A 223 30.09 20.03 18.76
C TYR A 223 30.84 18.72 18.46
N MET A 224 30.31 17.82 17.57
CA MET A 224 31.05 16.60 17.17
C MET A 224 32.27 16.91 16.29
N THR A 225 32.18 17.93 15.46
CA THR A 225 33.32 18.42 14.67
C THR A 225 34.34 19.06 15.55
N ILE A 226 33.94 19.85 16.55
CA ILE A 226 34.81 20.47 17.54
C ILE A 226 35.52 19.42 18.41
N LYS A 227 34.80 18.39 18.91
CA LYS A 227 35.45 17.29 19.68
C LYS A 227 36.48 16.52 18.87
N LYS A 228 36.24 16.26 17.59
CA LYS A 228 37.24 15.65 16.70
C LYS A 228 38.48 16.58 16.53
N LEU A 229 38.24 17.86 16.35
CA LEU A 229 39.32 18.84 16.20
C LEU A 229 40.19 18.87 17.45
N TYR A 230 39.65 18.94 18.66
CA TYR A 230 40.39 18.87 19.92
C TYR A 230 41.12 17.55 20.11
N PHE A 231 40.53 16.42 19.72
CA PHE A 231 41.20 15.12 19.78
C PHE A 231 42.44 15.07 18.88
N TYR A 232 42.35 15.54 17.64
CA TYR A 232 43.51 15.58 16.73
C TYR A 232 44.54 16.62 17.15
N ALA A 233 44.12 17.76 17.67
CA ALA A 233 45.03 18.76 18.22
C ALA A 233 45.80 18.20 19.43
N GLY A 234 45.15 17.44 20.30
CA GLY A 234 45.80 16.77 21.44
C GLY A 234 46.85 15.73 21.01
N ILE A 235 46.55 14.94 19.98
CA ILE A 235 47.52 13.98 19.41
C ILE A 235 48.71 14.71 18.81
N LEU A 236 48.51 15.79 18.04
CA LEU A 236 49.55 16.56 17.43
C LEU A 236 50.47 17.21 18.49
N TYR A 237 49.88 17.75 19.56
CA TYR A 237 50.60 18.34 20.68
C TYR A 237 51.46 17.30 21.42
N SER A 238 50.96 16.10 21.65
CA SER A 238 51.69 15.00 22.28
C SER A 238 52.90 14.54 21.43
N LEU A 239 52.72 14.47 20.10
CA LEU A 239 53.80 14.12 19.16
C LEU A 239 54.90 15.19 19.11
N LEU A 240 54.54 16.47 19.21
CA LEU A 240 55.53 17.57 19.29
C LEU A 240 56.34 17.52 20.57
N ILE A 241 55.73 17.24 21.72
CA ILE A 241 56.45 17.11 23.01
C ILE A 241 57.38 15.91 22.99
N THR A 242 56.95 14.76 22.54
CA THR A 242 57.75 13.54 22.48
C THR A 242 58.92 13.71 21.47
N GLY A 243 58.65 14.28 20.30
CA GLY A 243 59.66 14.58 19.30
C GLY A 243 60.69 15.58 19.81
N GLY A 244 60.26 16.64 20.51
CA GLY A 244 61.17 17.62 21.14
C GLY A 244 62.02 17.00 22.19
N LEU A 245 61.52 16.11 23.05
CA LEU A 245 62.35 15.40 24.06
C LEU A 245 63.36 14.47 23.44
N VAL A 246 63.06 13.79 22.35
CA VAL A 246 63.98 12.93 21.61
C VAL A 246 65.14 13.77 21.02
N ILE A 247 64.87 14.94 20.42
CA ILE A 247 65.86 15.82 19.86
C ILE A 247 66.74 16.37 20.96
N LEU A 248 66.19 16.73 22.12
CA LEU A 248 66.95 17.24 23.26
C LEU A 248 67.87 16.16 23.81
N THR A 249 67.42 14.93 23.97
CA THR A 249 68.29 13.83 24.43
C THR A 249 69.39 13.48 23.46
N ILE A 250 69.16 13.50 22.17
CA ILE A 250 70.16 13.29 21.14
C ILE A 250 71.20 14.46 21.18
N SER A 251 70.78 15.67 21.37
CA SER A 251 71.62 16.83 21.47
C SER A 251 72.56 16.78 22.71
N ILE A 252 72.02 16.39 23.87
CA ILE A 252 72.76 16.19 25.09
C ILE A 252 73.77 15.03 24.94
N TYR A 253 73.40 13.93 24.31
CA TYR A 253 74.22 12.77 24.07
C TYR A 253 75.41 13.11 23.14
N ARG A 254 75.19 13.88 22.06
CA ARG A 254 76.18 14.36 21.14
C ARG A 254 77.20 15.33 21.79
N LYS A 255 76.79 16.14 22.77
CA LYS A 255 77.69 16.98 23.54
C LYS A 255 78.62 16.20 24.48
N ARG A 256 78.13 15.06 25.03
CA ARG A 256 78.91 14.17 25.91
C ARG A 256 80.02 13.39 25.18
N ILE A 257 79.87 13.13 23.90
CA ILE A 257 80.84 12.37 23.09
C ILE A 257 81.95 13.27 22.55
N ARG A 258 81.85 14.59 22.66
CA ARG A 258 82.86 15.56 22.18
C ARG A 258 83.74 16.12 23.28
N VAL A 259 83.72 15.58 24.47
CA VAL A 259 84.66 15.82 25.57
C VAL A 259 85.44 14.52 25.77
#